data_8591ff8beddf8e77c5018516103ac03e
#
_entry.id   8591ff8beddf8e77c5018516103ac03e
#
_cell.length_a   1.000
_cell.length_b   1.000
_cell.length_c   1.000
_cell.angle_alpha   90.00
_cell.angle_beta   90.00
_cell.angle_gamma   90.00
#
_symmetry.space_group_name_H-M   'P 1'
#
loop_
_entity.id
_entity.type
_entity.pdbx_description
1 polymer ?
#
loop_
_entity_poly.entity_id
_entity_poly.type
_entity_poly.pdbx_seq_one_letter_code
_entity_poly.pdbx_strand_id
1 'polypeptide(L)'
;GVSMTGIASAAVLPLDMKAAASTVKRENTRVAKLIGINKAARTTCVKPAGTTSLVLGTSSGIHAWHNEFYIRRLRVGKNEPIYKYLKENNPDLVADEYFRPHDTAVIEIPQSAPKGSILRTESAFDLLKRVKKVATEWVKPGHRKGSNTHNVSATISLKEDEWDKAGKW
;
A
#
# COMPACT_ATOMS: atom_id res chain seq x y z
N GLY A 1 8.15 12.89 1.89
CA GLY A 1 8.79 11.94 0.99
C GLY A 1 7.81 11.40 -0.04
N VAL A 2 8.32 11.00 -1.18
CA VAL A 2 7.53 10.33 -2.23
C VAL A 2 7.38 8.86 -1.85
N SER A 3 6.14 8.39 -1.68
CA SER A 3 5.83 7.00 -1.35
C SER A 3 5.37 6.25 -2.60
N MET A 4 5.89 5.05 -2.81
CA MET A 4 5.35 4.11 -3.78
C MET A 4 4.19 3.31 -3.18
N THR A 5 3.18 3.03 -4.01
CA THR A 5 2.11 2.07 -3.71
C THR A 5 1.91 1.14 -4.91
N GLY A 6 1.13 0.08 -4.76
CA GLY A 6 0.90 -0.87 -5.85
C GLY A 6 2.08 -1.80 -6.15
N ILE A 7 3.03 -1.93 -5.23
CA ILE A 7 4.25 -2.74 -5.44
C ILE A 7 3.89 -4.21 -5.69
N ALA A 8 2.91 -4.75 -4.97
CA ALA A 8 2.46 -6.13 -5.13
C ALA A 8 1.54 -6.36 -6.35
N SER A 9 1.15 -5.32 -7.06
CA SER A 9 0.55 -5.46 -8.40
C SER A 9 1.61 -5.76 -9.48
N ALA A 10 2.87 -5.96 -9.06
CA ALA A 10 4.05 -6.38 -9.81
C ALA A 10 4.59 -5.37 -10.85
N ALA A 11 3.81 -4.40 -11.29
CA ALA A 11 4.19 -3.47 -12.37
C ALA A 11 5.45 -2.63 -12.06
N VAL A 12 5.75 -2.34 -10.78
CA VAL A 12 6.91 -1.52 -10.39
C VAL A 12 8.16 -2.33 -10.09
N LEU A 13 8.04 -3.65 -9.86
CA LEU A 13 9.18 -4.50 -9.46
C LEU A 13 10.28 -4.64 -10.53
N PRO A 14 9.98 -4.65 -11.84
CA PRO A 14 10.99 -4.70 -12.89
C PRO A 14 11.60 -3.33 -13.23
N LEU A 15 11.08 -2.23 -12.70
CA LEU A 15 11.55 -0.88 -13.01
C LEU A 15 12.88 -0.58 -12.30
N ASP A 16 13.69 0.32 -12.91
CA ASP A 16 14.88 0.86 -12.27
C ASP A 16 14.51 1.86 -11.16
N MET A 17 14.28 1.31 -9.97
CA MET A 17 13.92 2.11 -8.79
C MET A 17 15.05 3.05 -8.34
N LYS A 18 16.34 2.70 -8.61
CA LYS A 18 17.47 3.58 -8.27
C LYS A 18 17.49 4.83 -9.15
N ALA A 19 17.26 4.67 -10.44
CA ALA A 19 17.14 5.81 -11.36
C ALA A 19 15.93 6.68 -10.99
N ALA A 20 14.79 6.07 -10.66
CA ALA A 20 13.60 6.78 -10.19
C ALA A 20 13.87 7.56 -8.89
N ALA A 21 14.52 6.97 -7.89
CA ALA A 21 14.89 7.65 -6.65
C ALA A 21 15.87 8.83 -6.89
N SER A 22 16.81 8.65 -7.80
CA SER A 22 17.73 9.71 -8.20
C SER A 22 17.01 10.88 -8.86
N THR A 23 16.00 10.60 -9.69
CA THR A 23 15.14 11.62 -10.30
C THR A 23 14.35 12.39 -9.23
N VAL A 24 13.75 11.69 -8.25
CA VAL A 24 13.07 12.36 -7.12
C VAL A 24 14.03 13.27 -6.33
N LYS A 25 15.25 12.83 -6.08
CA LYS A 25 16.27 13.66 -5.41
C LYS A 25 16.62 14.91 -6.21
N ARG A 26 16.81 14.78 -7.51
CA ARG A 26 17.14 15.91 -8.40
C ARG A 26 16.01 16.92 -8.42
N GLU A 27 14.77 16.45 -8.58
CA GLU A 27 13.59 17.29 -8.60
C GLU A 27 13.36 18.00 -7.25
N ASN A 28 13.52 17.29 -6.14
CA ASN A 28 13.49 17.90 -4.81
C ASN A 28 14.52 19.02 -4.65
N THR A 29 15.73 18.85 -5.20
CA THR A 29 16.76 19.90 -5.17
C THR A 29 16.34 21.12 -5.99
N ARG A 30 15.80 20.91 -7.19
CA ARG A 30 15.32 21.97 -8.08
C ARG A 30 14.20 22.78 -7.44
N VAL A 31 13.17 22.11 -6.93
CA VAL A 31 12.01 22.77 -6.31
C VAL A 31 12.40 23.48 -5.02
N ALA A 32 13.20 22.85 -4.15
CA ALA A 32 13.65 23.44 -2.90
C ALA A 32 14.39 24.77 -3.16
N LYS A 33 15.25 24.83 -4.19
CA LYS A 33 15.91 26.06 -4.61
C LYS A 33 14.91 27.12 -5.09
N LEU A 34 13.90 26.70 -5.86
CA LEU A 34 12.90 27.60 -6.43
C LEU A 34 12.05 28.30 -5.35
N ILE A 35 11.67 27.55 -4.31
CA ILE A 35 10.83 28.08 -3.22
C ILE A 35 11.62 28.56 -2.00
N GLY A 36 12.95 28.61 -2.07
CA GLY A 36 13.81 29.17 -1.03
C GLY A 36 13.93 28.35 0.26
N ILE A 37 13.77 27.02 0.20
CA ILE A 37 13.90 26.14 1.38
C ILE A 37 15.08 25.16 1.25
N ASN A 38 15.48 24.54 2.36
CA ASN A 38 16.47 23.48 2.34
C ASN A 38 15.95 22.21 1.62
N LYS A 39 16.83 21.60 0.82
CA LYS A 39 16.52 20.29 0.20
C LYS A 39 16.31 19.21 1.26
N ALA A 40 15.32 18.35 1.07
CA ALA A 40 14.99 17.28 2.01
C ALA A 40 16.14 16.29 2.20
N ALA A 41 16.43 15.90 3.44
CA ALA A 41 17.41 14.87 3.75
C ALA A 41 16.98 13.48 3.27
N ARG A 42 15.67 13.21 3.22
CA ARG A 42 15.06 11.94 2.83
C ARG A 42 13.93 12.20 1.87
N THR A 43 13.98 11.61 0.67
CA THR A 43 13.03 11.94 -0.41
C THR A 43 12.09 10.80 -0.78
N THR A 44 12.45 9.56 -0.46
CA THR A 44 11.69 8.37 -0.85
C THR A 44 11.32 7.51 0.37
N CYS A 45 10.17 6.90 0.34
CA CYS A 45 9.67 6.00 1.38
C CYS A 45 8.66 4.99 0.80
N VAL A 46 8.21 4.06 1.62
CA VAL A 46 7.02 3.25 1.34
C VAL A 46 6.14 3.24 2.57
N LYS A 47 4.90 3.64 2.38
CA LYS A 47 3.88 3.64 3.44
C LYS A 47 2.68 2.79 3.05
N PRO A 48 1.96 2.21 4.01
CA PRO A 48 0.65 1.64 3.73
C PRO A 48 -0.27 2.72 3.15
N ALA A 49 -0.95 2.41 2.07
CA ALA A 49 -1.82 3.34 1.35
C ALA A 49 -3.23 2.76 1.25
N GLY A 50 -3.90 2.58 2.40
CA GLY A 50 -5.19 1.90 2.49
C GLY A 50 -6.28 2.56 1.64
N THR A 51 -6.45 3.87 1.71
CA THR A 51 -7.48 4.60 0.96
C THR A 51 -7.01 4.94 -0.45
N THR A 52 -5.80 5.50 -0.60
CA THR A 52 -5.27 5.92 -1.91
C THR A 52 -5.15 4.73 -2.87
N SER A 53 -4.70 3.57 -2.39
CA SER A 53 -4.59 2.37 -3.21
C SER A 53 -5.94 1.89 -3.75
N LEU A 54 -7.02 2.10 -3.00
CA LEU A 54 -8.37 1.78 -3.46
C LEU A 54 -8.82 2.66 -4.62
N VAL A 55 -8.62 3.97 -4.49
CA VAL A 55 -8.93 4.92 -5.57
C VAL A 55 -8.12 4.61 -6.83
N LEU A 56 -6.88 4.18 -6.67
CA LEU A 56 -5.99 3.81 -7.78
C LEU A 56 -6.20 2.36 -8.28
N GLY A 57 -7.05 1.56 -7.66
CA GLY A 57 -7.27 0.16 -8.03
C GLY A 57 -6.01 -0.70 -7.91
N THR A 58 -5.17 -0.46 -6.90
CA THR A 58 -3.88 -1.15 -6.74
C THR A 58 -3.67 -1.67 -5.32
N SER A 59 -2.61 -2.44 -5.09
CA SER A 59 -2.26 -2.95 -3.75
C SER A 59 -1.75 -1.85 -2.82
N SER A 60 -1.95 -2.02 -1.51
CA SER A 60 -1.55 -1.06 -0.49
C SER A 60 -0.05 -1.10 -0.20
N GLY A 61 0.69 -0.09 -0.65
CA GLY A 61 2.13 0.00 -0.43
C GLY A 61 2.86 -1.21 -0.97
N ILE A 62 3.54 -1.97 -0.09
CA ILE A 62 4.28 -3.18 -0.43
C ILE A 62 3.47 -4.47 -0.18
N HIS A 63 2.29 -4.35 0.44
CA HIS A 63 1.49 -5.50 0.85
C HIS A 63 0.88 -6.21 -0.35
N ALA A 64 0.80 -7.53 -0.25
CA ALA A 64 0.13 -8.38 -1.22
C ALA A 64 -1.37 -8.09 -1.32
N TRP A 65 -1.97 -8.48 -2.43
CA TRP A 65 -3.41 -8.50 -2.56
C TRP A 65 -4.02 -9.56 -1.65
N HIS A 66 -5.25 -9.29 -1.17
CA HIS A 66 -5.93 -10.20 -0.25
C HIS A 66 -6.16 -11.58 -0.88
N ASN A 67 -6.71 -11.59 -2.10
CA ASN A 67 -6.90 -12.80 -2.90
C ASN A 67 -7.08 -12.40 -4.38
N GLU A 68 -7.15 -13.38 -5.28
CA GLU A 68 -7.50 -13.15 -6.69
C GLU A 68 -8.90 -12.54 -6.81
N PHE A 69 -9.87 -13.10 -6.09
CA PHE A 69 -11.22 -12.56 -5.94
C PHE A 69 -11.58 -12.46 -4.46
N TYR A 70 -12.20 -11.37 -4.04
CA TYR A 70 -12.62 -11.17 -2.66
C TYR A 70 -13.72 -10.12 -2.55
N ILE A 71 -14.45 -10.15 -1.44
CA ILE A 71 -15.45 -9.14 -1.10
C ILE A 71 -14.82 -8.10 -0.18
N ARG A 72 -14.82 -6.87 -0.61
CA ARG A 72 -14.44 -5.74 0.23
C ARG A 72 -15.65 -5.20 0.96
N ARG A 73 -15.56 -5.14 2.28
CA ARG A 73 -16.61 -4.61 3.15
C ARG A 73 -16.26 -3.21 3.62
N LEU A 74 -17.16 -2.27 3.39
CA LEU A 74 -17.04 -0.88 3.81
C LEU A 74 -18.19 -0.52 4.74
N ARG A 75 -17.89 0.05 5.91
CA ARG A 75 -18.92 0.61 6.78
C ARG A 75 -19.33 1.99 6.32
N VAL A 76 -20.64 2.27 6.35
CA VAL A 76 -21.24 3.54 5.93
C VAL A 76 -22.42 3.88 6.86
N GLY A 77 -22.60 5.17 7.18
CA GLY A 77 -23.76 5.63 7.91
C GLY A 77 -25.04 5.53 7.06
N LYS A 78 -26.14 5.07 7.65
CA LYS A 78 -27.41 4.94 6.94
C LYS A 78 -28.05 6.29 6.53
N ASN A 79 -27.55 7.38 7.09
CA ASN A 79 -27.93 8.75 6.70
C ASN A 79 -27.17 9.27 5.47
N GLU A 80 -26.08 8.61 5.06
CA GLU A 80 -25.26 9.06 3.93
C GLU A 80 -25.95 8.83 2.58
N PRO A 81 -25.77 9.75 1.61
CA PRO A 81 -26.37 9.64 0.28
C PRO A 81 -26.01 8.34 -0.45
N ILE A 82 -24.76 7.88 -0.32
CA ILE A 82 -24.32 6.66 -0.97
C ILE A 82 -25.05 5.41 -0.46
N TYR A 83 -25.37 5.35 0.83
CA TYR A 83 -26.17 4.26 1.39
C TYR A 83 -27.58 4.25 0.77
N LYS A 84 -28.26 5.42 0.74
CA LYS A 84 -29.61 5.55 0.18
C LYS A 84 -29.64 5.10 -1.27
N TYR A 85 -28.70 5.61 -2.07
CA TYR A 85 -28.58 5.26 -3.49
C TYR A 85 -28.39 3.75 -3.68
N LEU A 86 -27.45 3.14 -2.96
CA LEU A 86 -27.18 1.70 -3.10
C LEU A 86 -28.31 0.84 -2.57
N LYS A 87 -28.99 1.27 -1.50
CA LYS A 87 -30.15 0.54 -0.97
C LYS A 87 -31.31 0.49 -1.95
N GLU A 88 -31.50 1.54 -2.74
CA GLU A 88 -32.55 1.64 -3.76
C GLU A 88 -32.17 0.90 -5.07
N ASN A 89 -30.91 1.02 -5.51
CA ASN A 89 -30.51 0.56 -6.84
C ASN A 89 -29.78 -0.80 -6.85
N ASN A 90 -29.09 -1.15 -5.74
CA ASN A 90 -28.30 -2.37 -5.60
C ASN A 90 -28.44 -2.95 -4.18
N PRO A 91 -29.65 -3.31 -3.73
CA PRO A 91 -29.89 -3.72 -2.34
C PRO A 91 -29.07 -4.94 -1.91
N ASP A 92 -28.74 -5.84 -2.84
CA ASP A 92 -27.93 -7.04 -2.59
C ASP A 92 -26.50 -6.74 -2.16
N LEU A 93 -26.01 -5.52 -2.41
CA LEU A 93 -24.68 -5.07 -1.97
C LEU A 93 -24.69 -4.48 -0.55
N VAL A 94 -25.86 -4.35 0.09
CA VAL A 94 -26.04 -3.59 1.33
C VAL A 94 -26.59 -4.49 2.42
N ALA A 95 -25.77 -4.73 3.46
CA ALA A 95 -26.15 -5.43 4.67
C ALA A 95 -26.17 -4.49 5.89
N ASP A 96 -26.89 -4.87 6.92
CA ASP A 96 -26.83 -4.15 8.20
C ASP A 96 -25.52 -4.49 8.94
N GLU A 97 -24.91 -3.49 9.58
CA GLU A 97 -23.74 -3.71 10.43
C GLU A 97 -24.14 -4.45 11.69
N TYR A 98 -23.39 -5.49 12.07
CA TYR A 98 -23.78 -6.43 13.13
C TYR A 98 -23.99 -5.79 14.50
N PHE A 99 -23.10 -4.88 14.91
CA PHE A 99 -23.18 -4.24 16.24
C PHE A 99 -24.02 -2.95 16.25
N ARG A 100 -24.22 -2.33 15.08
CA ARG A 100 -24.93 -1.05 14.93
C ARG A 100 -25.92 -1.07 13.78
N PRO A 101 -26.87 -2.02 13.74
CA PRO A 101 -27.80 -2.19 12.62
C PRO A 101 -28.75 -1.00 12.41
N HIS A 102 -28.96 -0.18 13.43
CA HIS A 102 -29.89 0.94 13.38
C HIS A 102 -29.34 2.16 12.65
N ASP A 103 -28.02 2.39 12.65
CA ASP A 103 -27.41 3.60 12.07
C ASP A 103 -26.29 3.33 11.07
N THR A 104 -25.79 2.12 11.01
CA THR A 104 -24.64 1.72 10.18
C THR A 104 -25.01 0.53 9.27
N ALA A 105 -24.55 0.60 8.04
CA ALA A 105 -24.63 -0.47 7.07
C ALA A 105 -23.22 -0.91 6.60
N VAL A 106 -23.14 -2.08 6.02
CA VAL A 106 -21.96 -2.61 5.35
C VAL A 106 -22.26 -2.72 3.86
N ILE A 107 -21.42 -2.08 3.05
CA ILE A 107 -21.46 -2.23 1.60
C ILE A 107 -20.45 -3.31 1.22
N GLU A 108 -20.90 -4.32 0.48
CA GLU A 108 -20.11 -5.45 0.01
C GLU A 108 -19.77 -5.28 -1.47
N ILE A 109 -18.50 -5.04 -1.78
CA ILE A 109 -18.04 -4.76 -3.14
C ILE A 109 -17.14 -5.90 -3.63
N PRO A 110 -17.52 -6.65 -4.67
CA PRO A 110 -16.66 -7.63 -5.32
C PRO A 110 -15.41 -6.96 -5.88
N GLN A 111 -14.25 -7.57 -5.64
CA GLN A 111 -12.95 -7.10 -6.11
C GLN A 111 -12.20 -8.23 -6.79
N SER A 112 -11.43 -7.89 -7.83
CA SER A 112 -10.45 -8.79 -8.44
C SER A 112 -9.07 -8.16 -8.44
N ALA A 113 -8.04 -8.95 -8.12
CA ALA A 113 -6.67 -8.50 -8.26
C ALA A 113 -6.26 -8.45 -9.75
N PRO A 114 -5.44 -7.47 -10.18
CA PRO A 114 -4.87 -7.47 -11.51
C PRO A 114 -4.09 -8.76 -11.81
N LYS A 115 -4.13 -9.21 -13.06
CA LYS A 115 -3.39 -10.41 -13.48
C LYS A 115 -1.89 -10.28 -13.15
N GLY A 116 -1.32 -11.32 -12.55
CA GLY A 116 0.08 -11.35 -12.14
C GLY A 116 0.38 -10.67 -10.80
N SER A 117 -0.65 -10.23 -10.08
CA SER A 117 -0.49 -9.68 -8.72
C SER A 117 0.02 -10.71 -7.74
N ILE A 118 0.80 -10.25 -6.77
CA ILE A 118 1.27 -11.05 -5.65
C ILE A 118 0.14 -11.13 -4.61
N LEU A 119 -0.23 -12.36 -4.24
CA LEU A 119 -1.30 -12.63 -3.30
C LEU A 119 -0.75 -12.91 -1.90
N ARG A 120 -1.56 -12.71 -0.87
CA ARG A 120 -1.19 -12.94 0.55
C ARG A 120 -0.90 -14.40 0.92
N THR A 121 -1.01 -15.31 -0.03
CA THR A 121 -0.57 -16.71 0.10
C THR A 121 0.96 -16.84 0.03
N GLU A 122 1.67 -15.77 -0.33
CA GLU A 122 3.14 -15.73 -0.31
C GLU A 122 3.72 -16.07 1.06
N SER A 123 4.98 -16.50 1.11
CA SER A 123 5.70 -16.68 2.37
C SER A 123 6.13 -15.35 2.99
N ALA A 124 6.37 -15.34 4.32
CA ALA A 124 6.95 -14.18 4.98
C ALA A 124 8.29 -13.77 4.35
N PHE A 125 9.08 -14.74 3.89
CA PHE A 125 10.38 -14.50 3.26
C PHE A 125 10.28 -13.84 1.89
N ASP A 126 9.24 -14.11 1.12
CA ASP A 126 9.03 -13.44 -0.17
C ASP A 126 8.69 -11.96 0.05
N LEU A 127 7.87 -11.66 1.05
CA LEU A 127 7.63 -10.29 1.48
C LEU A 127 8.91 -9.61 2.00
N LEU A 128 9.69 -10.28 2.86
CA LEU A 128 10.95 -9.76 3.39
C LEU A 128 11.96 -9.46 2.27
N LYS A 129 12.13 -10.36 1.30
CA LYS A 129 12.98 -10.14 0.11
C LYS A 129 12.52 -8.90 -0.67
N ARG A 130 11.21 -8.74 -0.85
CA ARG A 130 10.63 -7.57 -1.52
C ARG A 130 10.88 -6.28 -0.71
N VAL A 131 10.73 -6.33 0.62
CA VAL A 131 11.08 -5.20 1.51
C VAL A 131 12.55 -4.85 1.36
N LYS A 132 13.46 -5.82 1.40
CA LYS A 132 14.92 -5.61 1.22
C LYS A 132 15.23 -4.98 -0.14
N LYS A 133 14.65 -5.49 -1.22
CA LYS A 133 14.81 -4.93 -2.57
C LYS A 133 14.40 -3.46 -2.61
N VAL A 134 13.19 -3.15 -2.16
CA VAL A 134 12.65 -1.79 -2.19
C VAL A 134 13.41 -0.86 -1.25
N ALA A 135 13.82 -1.32 -0.07
CA ALA A 135 14.67 -0.56 0.84
C ALA A 135 16.02 -0.19 0.18
N THR A 136 16.63 -1.15 -0.53
CA THR A 136 17.94 -0.97 -1.17
C THR A 136 17.88 -0.14 -2.44
N GLU A 137 16.84 -0.30 -3.26
CA GLU A 137 16.76 0.30 -4.59
C GLU A 137 15.94 1.59 -4.64
N TRP A 138 15.04 1.82 -3.68
CA TRP A 138 14.19 3.00 -3.61
C TRP A 138 14.49 3.91 -2.42
N VAL A 139 14.48 3.35 -1.20
CA VAL A 139 14.59 4.18 0.03
C VAL A 139 16.01 4.68 0.23
N LYS A 140 17.01 3.78 0.22
CA LYS A 140 18.42 4.16 0.41
C LYS A 140 18.93 5.15 -0.63
N PRO A 141 18.69 4.98 -1.95
CA PRO A 141 19.14 5.96 -2.93
C PRO A 141 18.47 7.34 -2.79
N GLY A 142 17.27 7.40 -2.23
CA GLY A 142 16.56 8.65 -1.93
C GLY A 142 17.06 9.40 -0.69
N HIS A 143 17.98 8.80 0.07
CA HIS A 143 18.59 9.40 1.26
C HIS A 143 19.78 10.29 0.90
N ARG A 144 19.99 11.39 1.63
CA ARG A 144 21.10 12.34 1.42
C ARG A 144 22.05 12.43 2.60
N LYS A 145 21.54 12.53 3.83
CA LYS A 145 22.30 12.88 5.00
C LYS A 145 21.74 12.27 6.29
N GLY A 146 22.65 11.88 7.18
CA GLY A 146 22.35 11.33 8.51
C GLY A 146 22.25 9.80 8.50
N SER A 147 22.23 9.19 9.67
CA SER A 147 22.18 7.73 9.87
C SER A 147 20.77 7.14 9.64
N ASN A 148 19.72 7.93 9.87
CA ASN A 148 18.33 7.48 9.78
C ASN A 148 17.77 7.68 8.38
N THR A 149 17.40 6.60 7.70
CA THR A 149 16.64 6.61 6.45
C THR A 149 15.14 6.60 6.74
N HIS A 150 14.32 6.89 5.71
CA HIS A 150 12.95 6.40 5.73
C HIS A 150 12.93 4.87 5.70
N ASN A 151 11.81 4.28 6.08
CA ASN A 151 11.62 2.83 6.06
C ASN A 151 10.67 2.39 4.93
N VAL A 152 10.60 1.09 4.74
CA VAL A 152 9.52 0.40 4.05
C VAL A 152 8.58 -0.10 5.14
N SER A 153 7.44 0.57 5.32
CA SER A 153 6.43 0.16 6.29
C SER A 153 5.72 -1.10 5.79
N ALA A 154 5.82 -2.17 6.55
CA ALA A 154 5.18 -3.44 6.23
C ALA A 154 4.70 -4.16 7.49
N THR A 155 3.58 -4.86 7.38
CA THR A 155 3.12 -5.87 8.34
C THR A 155 3.46 -7.23 7.76
N ILE A 156 4.23 -8.02 8.50
CA ILE A 156 4.70 -9.34 8.08
C ILE A 156 4.04 -10.38 8.98
N SER A 157 3.25 -11.27 8.38
CA SER A 157 2.67 -12.40 9.07
C SER A 157 3.58 -13.61 8.92
N LEU A 158 4.01 -14.20 10.04
CA LEU A 158 4.80 -15.42 10.08
C LEU A 158 3.89 -16.61 10.32
N LYS A 159 4.11 -17.69 9.58
CA LYS A 159 3.53 -18.99 9.87
C LYS A 159 4.36 -19.70 10.92
N GLU A 160 3.79 -20.69 11.60
CA GLU A 160 4.46 -21.40 12.70
C GLU A 160 5.80 -22.03 12.28
N ASP A 161 5.86 -22.60 11.09
CA ASP A 161 7.08 -23.20 10.52
C ASP A 161 8.12 -22.18 10.02
N GLU A 162 7.81 -20.88 10.02
CA GLU A 162 8.69 -19.82 9.56
C GLU A 162 9.49 -19.13 10.69
N TRP A 163 9.13 -19.34 11.97
CA TRP A 163 9.69 -18.62 13.11
C TRP A 163 11.21 -18.77 13.24
N ASP A 164 11.72 -20.00 13.22
CA ASP A 164 13.15 -20.26 13.40
C ASP A 164 14.00 -19.67 12.28
N LYS A 165 13.46 -19.63 11.06
CA LYS A 165 14.12 -19.05 9.91
C LYS A 165 14.10 -17.51 9.97
N ALA A 166 13.01 -16.94 10.46
CA ALA A 166 12.86 -15.49 10.57
C ALA A 166 13.88 -14.88 11.54
N GLY A 167 14.16 -15.56 12.65
CA GLY A 167 15.17 -15.12 13.61
C GLY A 167 16.61 -15.13 13.08
N LYS A 168 16.88 -15.86 11.99
CA LYS A 168 18.20 -15.94 11.37
C LYS A 168 18.35 -15.06 10.12
N TRP A 169 17.27 -14.46 9.64
CA TRP A 169 17.25 -13.65 8.42
C TRP A 169 17.64 -12.20 8.68
#